data_f13be9d8dd67f1b342e76d9d48d727d1
#
_entry.id   f13be9d8dd67f1b342e76d9d48d727d1
#
_cell.length_a   1.000
_cell.length_b   1.000
_cell.length_c   1.000
_cell.angle_alpha   90.00
_cell.angle_beta   90.00
_cell.angle_gamma   90.00
#
_symmetry.space_group_name_H-M   'P 1'
#
loop_
_entity.id
_entity.type
_entity.pdbx_description
1 polymer ?
#
loop_
_entity_poly.entity_id
_entity_poly.type
_entity_poly.pdbx_seq_one_letter_code
_entity_poly.pdbx_strand_id
1 'polypeptide(L)'
;MLKVVAFMKQVAVGLQMEGNFGTAHVYRSSLNAIIAYHGKRDFAFDEVTPEWLKGFEIYLRSRGCSWNTVSTYLRTFRAVYNRAVDGRMASYVPNLFRSVYTGTRADHKRALCDEDMKKVFAGVSSSSVVPAGMRRSQELFILMFLLRGLPFVVLPYLRKSDLRDHVITYRRRKTGRSLSVTVTPEAMAILKKYISRDDTSPYLFPLLKSGEGTKEAYREYQSALRSFNQQLMLLGEWLALNDRLSSYTARHTWATTAYHCEIHPGIISEAMGHSSITVTETYLKPFRSRKIDEANTQIISYVKHSVIGISA
;
A
#
# COMPACT_ATOMS: atom_id res chain seq x y z
N MET A 1 29.08 23.58 -11.26
CA MET A 1 27.82 22.96 -11.66
C MET A 1 27.43 21.93 -10.59
N LEU A 2 26.18 21.91 -10.09
CA LEU A 2 25.77 20.97 -9.08
C LEU A 2 25.70 19.57 -9.69
N LYS A 3 26.32 18.57 -9.03
CA LYS A 3 26.41 17.20 -9.54
C LYS A 3 25.21 16.36 -9.06
N VAL A 4 25.01 15.21 -9.65
CA VAL A 4 23.83 14.33 -9.44
C VAL A 4 23.61 13.99 -7.96
N VAL A 5 24.65 13.51 -7.26
CA VAL A 5 24.54 13.07 -5.86
C VAL A 5 24.22 14.26 -4.95
N ALA A 6 24.91 15.38 -5.11
CA ALA A 6 24.69 16.59 -4.32
C ALA A 6 23.29 17.15 -4.54
N PHE A 7 22.83 17.25 -5.80
CA PHE A 7 21.49 17.73 -6.13
C PHE A 7 20.40 16.83 -5.58
N MET A 8 20.55 15.51 -5.73
CA MET A 8 19.57 14.55 -5.21
C MET A 8 19.48 14.56 -3.68
N LYS A 9 20.61 14.79 -2.99
CA LYS A 9 20.63 15.05 -1.53
C LYS A 9 19.84 16.29 -1.17
N GLN A 10 20.06 17.40 -1.89
CA GLN A 10 19.36 18.66 -1.67
C GLN A 10 17.85 18.50 -1.86
N VAL A 11 17.40 17.82 -2.92
CA VAL A 11 15.98 17.53 -3.17
C VAL A 11 15.39 16.69 -2.04
N ALA A 12 16.12 15.66 -1.56
CA ALA A 12 15.64 14.82 -0.46
C ALA A 12 15.53 15.58 0.88
N VAL A 13 16.42 16.55 1.12
CA VAL A 13 16.35 17.44 2.30
C VAL A 13 15.17 18.39 2.18
N GLY A 14 14.96 19.01 1.02
CA GLY A 14 13.80 19.87 0.77
C GLY A 14 12.48 19.16 1.03
N LEU A 15 12.33 17.94 0.52
CA LEU A 15 11.15 17.10 0.78
C LEU A 15 10.93 16.80 2.27
N GLN A 16 12.02 16.68 3.06
CA GLN A 16 11.90 16.51 4.51
C GLN A 16 11.42 17.79 5.19
N MET A 17 11.93 18.95 4.79
CA MET A 17 11.52 20.25 5.34
C MET A 17 10.04 20.53 5.06
N GLU A 18 9.53 20.05 3.92
CA GLU A 18 8.11 20.10 3.54
C GLU A 18 7.24 19.06 4.28
N GLY A 19 7.80 18.25 5.18
CA GLY A 19 7.07 17.18 5.86
C GLY A 19 6.80 15.93 5.00
N ASN A 20 7.33 15.86 3.78
CA ASN A 20 7.17 14.76 2.83
C ASN A 20 8.13 13.59 3.12
N PHE A 21 8.19 13.14 4.39
CA PHE A 21 9.16 12.15 4.88
C PHE A 21 9.16 10.84 4.11
N GLY A 22 7.98 10.34 3.70
CA GLY A 22 7.86 9.12 2.93
C GLY A 22 8.51 9.23 1.55
N THR A 23 8.26 10.33 0.86
CA THR A 23 8.87 10.63 -0.44
C THR A 23 10.38 10.84 -0.28
N ALA A 24 10.81 11.61 0.72
CA ALA A 24 12.24 11.82 1.02
C ALA A 24 12.96 10.50 1.32
N HIS A 25 12.30 9.54 1.99
CA HIS A 25 12.86 8.21 2.22
C HIS A 25 13.10 7.45 0.90
N VAL A 26 12.14 7.48 -0.03
CA VAL A 26 12.29 6.85 -1.36
C VAL A 26 13.44 7.50 -2.14
N TYR A 27 13.54 8.84 -2.12
CA TYR A 27 14.64 9.56 -2.78
C TYR A 27 16.00 9.17 -2.21
N ARG A 28 16.12 9.05 -0.89
CA ARG A 28 17.37 8.59 -0.25
C ARG A 28 17.71 7.14 -0.59
N SER A 29 16.72 6.26 -0.61
CA SER A 29 16.93 4.87 -0.99
C SER A 29 17.40 4.74 -2.44
N SER A 30 16.80 5.50 -3.35
CA SER A 30 17.20 5.58 -4.74
C SER A 30 18.62 6.17 -4.90
N LEU A 31 18.93 7.23 -4.16
CA LEU A 31 20.27 7.83 -4.13
C LEU A 31 21.34 6.85 -3.65
N ASN A 32 21.08 6.12 -2.56
CA ASN A 32 22.01 5.13 -2.05
C ASN A 32 22.29 4.00 -3.08
N ALA A 33 21.26 3.59 -3.82
CA ALA A 33 21.42 2.61 -4.90
C ALA A 33 22.25 3.17 -6.07
N ILE A 34 22.07 4.44 -6.43
CA ILE A 34 22.86 5.14 -7.46
C ILE A 34 24.34 5.25 -7.02
N ILE A 35 24.58 5.66 -5.78
CA ILE A 35 25.95 5.74 -5.22
C ILE A 35 26.62 4.36 -5.22
N ALA A 36 25.87 3.30 -4.87
CA ALA A 36 26.39 1.94 -4.86
C ALA A 36 26.70 1.41 -6.27
N TYR A 37 25.98 1.86 -7.28
CA TYR A 37 26.21 1.50 -8.68
C TYR A 37 27.35 2.30 -9.33
N HIS A 38 27.30 3.63 -9.22
CA HIS A 38 28.27 4.51 -9.89
C HIS A 38 29.61 4.60 -9.14
N GLY A 39 29.63 4.27 -7.84
CA GLY A 39 30.75 4.48 -6.94
C GLY A 39 30.53 5.69 -6.03
N LYS A 40 31.46 5.93 -5.10
CA LYS A 40 31.35 6.99 -4.08
C LYS A 40 31.57 8.40 -4.64
N ARG A 41 32.08 8.54 -5.86
CA ARG A 41 32.38 9.82 -6.51
C ARG A 41 31.11 10.44 -7.04
N ASP A 42 30.92 11.76 -6.84
CA ASP A 42 29.84 12.49 -7.45
C ASP A 42 30.12 12.75 -8.94
N PHE A 43 29.11 12.73 -9.78
CA PHE A 43 29.21 12.76 -11.23
C PHE A 43 28.24 13.79 -11.85
N ALA A 44 28.52 14.20 -13.09
CA ALA A 44 27.74 15.19 -13.80
C ALA A 44 26.45 14.57 -14.39
N PHE A 45 25.43 15.40 -14.63
CA PHE A 45 24.20 14.94 -15.29
C PHE A 45 24.44 14.50 -16.74
N ASP A 46 25.47 15.03 -17.40
CA ASP A 46 25.82 14.68 -18.78
C ASP A 46 26.41 13.25 -18.88
N GLU A 47 26.87 12.68 -17.78
CA GLU A 47 27.30 11.28 -17.70
C GLU A 47 26.09 10.29 -17.66
N VAL A 48 24.88 10.80 -17.49
CA VAL A 48 23.65 9.98 -17.46
C VAL A 48 23.18 9.74 -18.88
N THR A 49 23.61 8.65 -19.48
CA THR A 49 23.22 8.22 -20.84
C THR A 49 22.18 7.09 -20.80
N PRO A 50 21.52 6.75 -21.91
CA PRO A 50 20.66 5.55 -21.98
C PRO A 50 21.39 4.27 -21.57
N GLU A 51 22.68 4.13 -21.92
CA GLU A 51 23.52 2.99 -21.57
C GLU A 51 23.79 2.95 -20.07
N TRP A 52 24.09 4.10 -19.45
CA TRP A 52 24.28 4.21 -18.00
C TRP A 52 22.99 3.79 -17.26
N LEU A 53 21.83 4.28 -17.71
CA LEU A 53 20.54 3.92 -17.13
C LEU A 53 20.25 2.43 -17.28
N LYS A 54 20.56 1.83 -18.43
CA LYS A 54 20.40 0.40 -18.65
C LYS A 54 21.33 -0.43 -17.78
N GLY A 55 22.56 -0.02 -17.63
CA GLY A 55 23.53 -0.61 -16.69
C GLY A 55 23.03 -0.56 -15.24
N PHE A 56 22.45 0.59 -14.82
CA PHE A 56 21.85 0.72 -13.50
C PHE A 56 20.64 -0.21 -13.30
N GLU A 57 19.77 -0.35 -14.30
CA GLU A 57 18.66 -1.32 -14.28
C GLU A 57 19.17 -2.75 -14.09
N ILE A 58 20.18 -3.16 -14.85
CA ILE A 58 20.80 -4.50 -14.77
C ILE A 58 21.42 -4.71 -13.38
N TYR A 59 22.15 -3.70 -12.88
CA TYR A 59 22.73 -3.75 -11.53
C TYR A 59 21.65 -3.95 -10.45
N LEU A 60 20.54 -3.20 -10.50
CA LEU A 60 19.46 -3.37 -9.53
C LEU A 60 18.86 -4.79 -9.60
N ARG A 61 18.70 -5.34 -10.81
CA ARG A 61 18.20 -6.70 -11.00
C ARG A 61 19.18 -7.74 -10.47
N SER A 62 20.47 -7.60 -10.69
CA SER A 62 21.50 -8.49 -10.15
C SER A 62 21.56 -8.49 -8.62
N ARG A 63 21.15 -7.36 -7.98
CA ARG A 63 20.98 -7.22 -6.53
C ARG A 63 19.66 -7.81 -5.99
N GLY A 64 18.88 -8.50 -6.81
CA GLY A 64 17.60 -9.10 -6.42
C GLY A 64 16.44 -8.11 -6.30
N CYS A 65 16.57 -6.86 -6.75
CA CYS A 65 15.47 -5.90 -6.70
C CYS A 65 14.29 -6.38 -7.57
N SER A 66 13.06 -6.31 -7.04
CA SER A 66 11.86 -6.54 -7.83
C SER A 66 11.71 -5.49 -8.95
N TRP A 67 10.97 -5.80 -10.02
CA TRP A 67 10.69 -4.85 -11.08
C TRP A 67 10.02 -3.56 -10.58
N ASN A 68 9.16 -3.64 -9.57
CA ASN A 68 8.55 -2.48 -8.95
C ASN A 68 9.55 -1.62 -8.17
N THR A 69 10.57 -2.23 -7.54
CA THR A 69 11.67 -1.50 -6.90
C THR A 69 12.55 -0.81 -7.94
N VAL A 70 12.91 -1.50 -9.01
CA VAL A 70 13.66 -0.95 -10.15
C VAL A 70 12.92 0.26 -10.73
N SER A 71 11.63 0.10 -11.05
CA SER A 71 10.78 1.18 -11.56
C SER A 71 10.72 2.36 -10.58
N THR A 72 10.57 2.10 -9.28
CA THR A 72 10.55 3.17 -8.27
C THR A 72 11.82 3.98 -8.29
N TYR A 73 13.00 3.34 -8.33
CA TYR A 73 14.28 4.04 -8.35
C TYR A 73 14.50 4.82 -9.64
N LEU A 74 14.19 4.22 -10.79
CA LEU A 74 14.33 4.88 -12.09
C LEU A 74 13.35 6.06 -12.25
N ARG A 75 12.11 5.92 -11.81
CA ARG A 75 11.12 7.02 -11.81
C ARG A 75 11.53 8.16 -10.87
N THR A 76 12.06 7.81 -9.69
CA THR A 76 12.60 8.81 -8.76
C THR A 76 13.77 9.54 -9.39
N PHE A 77 14.68 8.84 -10.03
CA PHE A 77 15.82 9.43 -10.71
C PHE A 77 15.36 10.29 -11.88
N ARG A 78 14.40 9.85 -12.69
CA ARG A 78 13.80 10.67 -13.76
C ARG A 78 13.21 11.98 -13.22
N ALA A 79 12.52 11.92 -12.07
CA ALA A 79 11.99 13.15 -11.46
C ALA A 79 13.09 14.10 -10.99
N VAL A 80 14.21 13.59 -10.49
CA VAL A 80 15.40 14.39 -10.15
C VAL A 80 16.03 15.01 -11.40
N TYR A 81 16.21 14.21 -12.45
CA TYR A 81 16.76 14.67 -13.73
C TYR A 81 15.91 15.79 -14.33
N ASN A 82 14.60 15.61 -14.41
CA ASN A 82 13.68 16.64 -14.93
C ASN A 82 13.77 17.93 -14.10
N ARG A 83 13.84 17.86 -12.77
CA ARG A 83 14.07 19.05 -11.92
C ARG A 83 15.40 19.73 -12.21
N ALA A 84 16.45 18.97 -12.52
CA ALA A 84 17.75 19.54 -12.89
C ALA A 84 17.70 20.24 -14.26
N VAL A 85 16.94 19.69 -15.22
CA VAL A 85 16.69 20.31 -16.53
C VAL A 85 15.89 21.60 -16.36
N ASP A 86 14.78 21.57 -15.60
CA ASP A 86 13.94 22.74 -15.33
C ASP A 86 14.75 23.86 -14.65
N GLY A 87 15.68 23.48 -13.75
CA GLY A 87 16.61 24.38 -13.07
C GLY A 87 17.85 24.78 -13.92
N ARG A 88 17.91 24.40 -15.19
CA ARG A 88 19.06 24.68 -16.11
C ARG A 88 20.40 24.13 -15.61
N MET A 89 20.37 23.07 -14.81
CA MET A 89 21.55 22.39 -14.29
C MET A 89 21.94 21.15 -15.11
N ALA A 90 21.06 20.68 -15.96
CA ALA A 90 21.25 19.58 -16.89
C ALA A 90 20.66 19.95 -18.26
N SER A 91 21.25 19.46 -19.34
CA SER A 91 20.71 19.57 -20.69
C SER A 91 19.56 18.57 -20.87
N TYR A 92 18.51 18.97 -21.58
CA TYR A 92 17.42 18.06 -21.92
C TYR A 92 17.87 17.04 -22.98
N VAL A 93 17.72 15.76 -22.67
CA VAL A 93 17.93 14.65 -23.62
C VAL A 93 16.59 13.98 -23.93
N PRO A 94 16.11 14.02 -25.20
CA PRO A 94 14.85 13.39 -25.56
C PRO A 94 14.89 11.89 -25.31
N ASN A 95 13.79 11.36 -24.72
CA ASN A 95 13.61 9.91 -24.50
C ASN A 95 14.69 9.21 -23.66
N LEU A 96 15.47 9.95 -22.86
CA LEU A 96 16.56 9.41 -22.04
C LEU A 96 16.19 8.13 -21.26
N PHE A 97 15.00 8.07 -20.70
CA PHE A 97 14.52 6.92 -19.90
C PHE A 97 13.69 5.89 -20.69
N ARG A 98 13.66 5.94 -22.03
CA ARG A 98 12.83 5.07 -22.85
C ARG A 98 13.25 3.60 -22.78
N SER A 99 14.54 3.32 -22.66
CA SER A 99 15.14 1.97 -22.69
C SER A 99 15.03 1.22 -21.35
N VAL A 100 14.54 1.87 -20.28
CA VAL A 100 14.49 1.30 -18.93
C VAL A 100 13.07 1.13 -18.40
N TYR A 101 12.89 0.18 -17.49
CA TYR A 101 11.58 -0.14 -16.95
C TYR A 101 11.10 0.89 -15.94
N THR A 102 10.08 1.63 -16.28
CA THR A 102 9.40 2.61 -15.41
C THR A 102 7.91 2.30 -15.20
N GLY A 103 7.46 1.11 -15.57
CA GLY A 103 6.09 0.63 -15.41
C GLY A 103 5.77 0.16 -13.99
N THR A 104 4.58 -0.40 -13.81
CA THR A 104 4.15 -1.04 -12.57
C THR A 104 3.63 -2.45 -12.90
N ARG A 105 4.08 -3.45 -12.15
CA ARG A 105 3.56 -4.82 -12.25
C ARG A 105 2.75 -5.16 -11.01
N ALA A 106 1.57 -5.72 -11.24
CA ALA A 106 0.70 -6.24 -10.19
C ALA A 106 0.88 -7.77 -10.05
N ASP A 107 2.14 -8.21 -9.93
CA ASP A 107 2.52 -9.62 -10.04
C ASP A 107 1.99 -10.48 -8.88
N HIS A 108 1.70 -9.90 -7.72
CA HIS A 108 1.23 -10.61 -6.54
C HIS A 108 -0.06 -10.01 -5.98
N LYS A 109 -1.15 -10.73 -6.15
CA LYS A 109 -2.41 -10.45 -5.45
C LYS A 109 -2.32 -10.99 -4.02
N ARG A 110 -2.36 -10.09 -3.04
CA ARG A 110 -2.10 -10.38 -1.61
C ARG A 110 -3.36 -10.68 -0.80
N ALA A 111 -4.49 -10.91 -1.45
CA ALA A 111 -5.73 -11.24 -0.76
C ALA A 111 -5.65 -12.66 -0.20
N LEU A 112 -6.07 -12.85 1.05
CA LEU A 112 -6.29 -14.19 1.61
C LEU A 112 -7.48 -14.86 0.91
N CYS A 113 -7.48 -16.18 0.87
CA CYS A 113 -8.68 -16.96 0.55
C CYS A 113 -9.64 -16.99 1.76
N ASP A 114 -10.87 -17.45 1.51
CA ASP A 114 -11.91 -17.47 2.53
C ASP A 114 -11.53 -18.37 3.72
N GLU A 115 -10.87 -19.50 3.45
CA GLU A 115 -10.40 -20.44 4.47
C GLU A 115 -9.33 -19.81 5.36
N ASP A 116 -8.35 -19.12 4.77
CA ASP A 116 -7.30 -18.45 5.54
C ASP A 116 -7.86 -17.26 6.32
N MET A 117 -8.82 -16.52 5.75
CA MET A 117 -9.48 -15.44 6.47
C MET A 117 -10.30 -15.95 7.67
N LYS A 118 -10.99 -17.10 7.54
CA LYS A 118 -11.66 -17.78 8.65
C LYS A 118 -10.68 -18.14 9.76
N LYS A 119 -9.49 -18.67 9.44
CA LYS A 119 -8.44 -18.94 10.43
C LYS A 119 -8.01 -17.66 11.16
N VAL A 120 -7.84 -16.55 10.43
CA VAL A 120 -7.49 -15.27 11.02
C VAL A 120 -8.58 -14.77 11.97
N PHE A 121 -9.85 -14.91 11.64
CA PHE A 121 -10.96 -14.54 12.53
C PHE A 121 -11.09 -15.46 13.74
N ALA A 122 -10.98 -16.78 13.55
CA ALA A 122 -11.16 -17.79 14.60
C ALA A 122 -9.96 -17.93 15.54
N GLY A 123 -8.75 -17.73 15.04
CA GLY A 123 -7.50 -18.13 15.69
C GLY A 123 -7.18 -17.47 17.04
N VAL A 124 -7.87 -16.38 17.40
CA VAL A 124 -7.64 -15.68 18.70
C VAL A 124 -8.61 -16.12 19.78
N SER A 125 -9.78 -16.63 19.40
CA SER A 125 -10.83 -16.99 20.38
C SER A 125 -10.51 -18.24 21.21
N SER A 126 -9.66 -19.12 20.70
CA SER A 126 -9.52 -20.50 21.23
C SER A 126 -8.18 -20.79 21.92
N SER A 127 -7.19 -19.90 21.94
CA SER A 127 -5.88 -20.21 22.53
C SER A 127 -5.38 -19.12 23.47
N SER A 128 -5.27 -19.45 24.76
CA SER A 128 -4.63 -18.64 25.80
C SER A 128 -3.13 -18.45 25.59
N VAL A 129 -2.52 -19.11 24.62
CA VAL A 129 -1.08 -19.22 24.39
C VAL A 129 -0.55 -18.18 23.42
N VAL A 130 -1.41 -17.44 22.69
CA VAL A 130 -0.94 -16.44 21.70
C VAL A 130 -0.31 -15.24 22.40
N PRO A 131 0.94 -14.84 22.06
CA PRO A 131 1.59 -13.67 22.63
C PRO A 131 0.75 -12.41 22.45
N ALA A 132 0.71 -11.54 23.48
CA ALA A 132 -0.11 -10.34 23.49
C ALA A 132 0.11 -9.42 22.28
N GLY A 133 1.36 -9.28 21.82
CA GLY A 133 1.71 -8.49 20.65
C GLY A 133 1.13 -9.05 19.35
N MET A 134 1.14 -10.37 19.20
CA MET A 134 0.57 -11.08 18.05
C MET A 134 -0.96 -10.96 18.05
N ARG A 135 -1.60 -11.17 19.19
CA ARG A 135 -3.04 -10.99 19.38
C ARG A 135 -3.50 -9.59 19.03
N ARG A 136 -2.79 -8.56 19.56
CA ARG A 136 -3.07 -7.17 19.22
C ARG A 136 -2.97 -6.91 17.72
N SER A 137 -1.93 -7.44 17.07
CA SER A 137 -1.73 -7.25 15.64
C SER A 137 -2.81 -7.96 14.79
N GLN A 138 -3.25 -9.13 15.22
CA GLN A 138 -4.36 -9.84 14.59
C GLN A 138 -5.68 -9.04 14.72
N GLU A 139 -6.03 -8.57 15.90
CA GLU A 139 -7.25 -7.81 16.12
C GLU A 139 -7.23 -6.47 15.36
N LEU A 140 -6.09 -5.78 15.31
CA LEU A 140 -5.94 -4.58 14.48
C LEU A 140 -6.01 -4.88 12.97
N PHE A 141 -5.53 -6.04 12.52
CA PHE A 141 -5.70 -6.50 11.14
C PHE A 141 -7.16 -6.74 10.81
N ILE A 142 -7.90 -7.42 11.69
CA ILE A 142 -9.36 -7.63 11.56
C ILE A 142 -10.09 -6.28 11.55
N LEU A 143 -9.73 -5.36 12.44
CA LEU A 143 -10.28 -4.01 12.45
C LEU A 143 -10.07 -3.29 11.11
N MET A 144 -8.85 -3.36 10.56
CA MET A 144 -8.56 -2.78 9.25
C MET A 144 -9.43 -3.38 8.14
N PHE A 145 -9.68 -4.69 8.19
CA PHE A 145 -10.59 -5.36 7.25
C PHE A 145 -12.03 -4.88 7.43
N LEU A 146 -12.57 -4.87 8.65
CA LEU A 146 -13.92 -4.42 8.98
C LEU A 146 -14.16 -2.94 8.62
N LEU A 147 -13.12 -2.13 8.65
CA LEU A 147 -13.13 -0.73 8.22
C LEU A 147 -12.83 -0.57 6.72
N ARG A 148 -13.38 -1.45 5.87
CA ARG A 148 -13.29 -1.41 4.40
C ARG A 148 -11.87 -1.46 3.87
N GLY A 149 -11.02 -2.25 4.49
CA GLY A 149 -9.61 -2.36 4.13
C GLY A 149 -8.83 -1.07 4.42
N LEU A 150 -9.06 -0.47 5.59
CA LEU A 150 -8.32 0.70 6.07
C LEU A 150 -6.81 0.46 5.97
N PRO A 151 -6.03 1.31 5.25
CA PRO A 151 -4.59 1.11 5.18
C PRO A 151 -3.91 1.41 6.52
N PHE A 152 -2.89 0.62 6.90
CA PHE A 152 -2.16 0.83 8.15
C PHE A 152 -1.60 2.25 8.30
N VAL A 153 -1.23 2.91 7.19
CA VAL A 153 -0.73 4.30 7.23
C VAL A 153 -1.75 5.29 7.82
N VAL A 154 -3.04 4.95 7.84
CA VAL A 154 -4.10 5.79 8.43
C VAL A 154 -4.21 5.53 9.93
N LEU A 155 -4.13 4.25 10.32
CA LEU A 155 -4.43 3.79 11.68
C LEU A 155 -3.70 4.57 12.79
N PRO A 156 -2.36 4.80 12.74
CA PRO A 156 -1.64 5.53 13.77
C PRO A 156 -2.00 7.01 13.87
N TYR A 157 -2.49 7.59 12.78
CA TYR A 157 -2.84 9.01 12.70
C TYR A 157 -4.32 9.31 12.92
N LEU A 158 -5.18 8.28 13.10
CA LEU A 158 -6.56 8.50 13.51
C LEU A 158 -6.61 9.23 14.84
N ARG A 159 -7.42 10.28 14.90
CA ARG A 159 -7.64 11.08 16.09
C ARG A 159 -8.91 10.63 16.83
N LYS A 160 -8.98 10.90 18.11
CA LYS A 160 -10.21 10.69 18.91
C LYS A 160 -11.41 11.44 18.31
N SER A 161 -11.15 12.64 17.77
CA SER A 161 -12.17 13.47 17.09
C SER A 161 -12.68 12.90 15.75
N ASP A 162 -11.95 11.96 15.15
CA ASP A 162 -12.35 11.33 13.89
C ASP A 162 -13.44 10.25 14.07
N LEU A 163 -13.63 9.79 15.31
CA LEU A 163 -14.70 8.86 15.67
C LEU A 163 -15.86 9.63 16.32
N ARG A 164 -16.99 9.72 15.62
CA ARG A 164 -18.24 10.35 16.11
C ARG A 164 -19.42 9.49 15.70
N ASP A 165 -20.37 9.28 16.58
CA ASP A 165 -21.63 8.60 16.31
C ASP A 165 -21.46 7.27 15.54
N HIS A 166 -20.52 6.45 15.96
CA HIS A 166 -20.15 5.19 15.30
C HIS A 166 -19.66 5.35 13.85
N VAL A 167 -19.18 6.53 13.45
CA VAL A 167 -18.59 6.77 12.14
C VAL A 167 -17.15 7.24 12.33
N ILE A 168 -16.22 6.62 11.61
CA ILE A 168 -14.84 7.11 11.47
C ILE A 168 -14.76 7.89 10.18
N THR A 169 -14.39 9.18 10.30
CA THR A 169 -14.11 10.04 9.15
C THR A 169 -12.63 10.39 9.10
N TYR A 170 -11.97 10.05 8.01
CA TYR A 170 -10.53 10.31 7.84
C TYR A 170 -10.18 10.78 6.43
N ARG A 171 -9.08 11.51 6.31
CA ARG A 171 -8.56 11.96 5.02
C ARG A 171 -7.42 11.06 4.55
N ARG A 172 -7.52 10.52 3.34
CA ARG A 172 -6.44 9.71 2.75
C ARG A 172 -5.21 10.58 2.50
N ARG A 173 -4.09 10.24 3.13
CA ARG A 173 -2.82 11.01 2.99
C ARG A 173 -2.29 11.07 1.55
N LYS A 174 -2.49 9.99 0.76
CA LYS A 174 -2.00 9.91 -0.61
C LYS A 174 -2.83 10.71 -1.63
N THR A 175 -4.14 10.81 -1.44
CA THR A 175 -5.06 11.38 -2.44
C THR A 175 -5.83 12.59 -1.91
N GLY A 176 -5.73 12.90 -0.62
CA GLY A 176 -6.49 13.98 0.02
C GLY A 176 -8.00 13.72 0.12
N ARG A 177 -8.52 12.59 -0.39
CA ARG A 177 -9.95 12.27 -0.37
C ARG A 177 -10.42 11.96 1.05
N SER A 178 -11.53 12.57 1.48
CA SER A 178 -12.21 12.25 2.73
C SER A 178 -13.04 10.98 2.57
N LEU A 179 -13.02 10.12 3.57
CA LEU A 179 -13.80 8.87 3.63
C LEU A 179 -14.47 8.78 4.99
N SER A 180 -15.74 8.39 4.99
CA SER A 180 -16.51 8.09 6.19
C SER A 180 -16.89 6.61 6.19
N VAL A 181 -16.59 5.93 7.30
CA VAL A 181 -16.82 4.50 7.47
C VAL A 181 -17.63 4.27 8.72
N THR A 182 -18.82 3.71 8.58
CA THR A 182 -19.64 3.26 9.71
C THR A 182 -18.93 2.10 10.41
N VAL A 183 -18.77 2.22 11.71
CA VAL A 183 -18.11 1.23 12.57
C VAL A 183 -19.15 0.20 13.01
N THR A 184 -19.00 -1.04 12.57
CA THR A 184 -19.89 -2.14 13.00
C THR A 184 -19.70 -2.47 14.49
N PRO A 185 -20.65 -3.14 15.16
CA PRO A 185 -20.49 -3.55 16.56
C PRO A 185 -19.21 -4.35 16.83
N GLU A 186 -18.83 -5.24 15.91
CA GLU A 186 -17.60 -6.05 16.01
C GLU A 186 -16.35 -5.18 15.92
N ALA A 187 -16.31 -4.22 14.99
CA ALA A 187 -15.22 -3.26 14.87
C ALA A 187 -15.14 -2.36 16.10
N MET A 188 -16.30 -1.95 16.67
CA MET A 188 -16.36 -1.15 17.87
C MET A 188 -15.83 -1.89 19.10
N ALA A 189 -16.08 -3.19 19.21
CA ALA A 189 -15.54 -4.02 20.29
C ALA A 189 -14.01 -4.04 20.27
N ILE A 190 -13.39 -4.14 19.08
CA ILE A 190 -11.94 -4.09 18.93
C ILE A 190 -11.43 -2.67 19.23
N LEU A 191 -12.10 -1.64 18.71
CA LEU A 191 -11.76 -0.23 18.99
C LEU A 191 -11.69 0.04 20.48
N LYS A 192 -12.76 -0.25 21.24
CA LYS A 192 -12.85 -0.03 22.68
C LYS A 192 -11.70 -0.70 23.46
N LYS A 193 -11.18 -1.80 22.96
CA LYS A 193 -10.08 -2.55 23.58
C LYS A 193 -8.73 -1.85 23.43
N TYR A 194 -8.52 -1.14 22.29
CA TYR A 194 -7.22 -0.57 21.92
C TYR A 194 -7.19 0.96 21.84
N ILE A 195 -8.30 1.63 22.09
CA ILE A 195 -8.34 3.09 22.14
C ILE A 195 -7.38 3.64 23.20
N SER A 196 -6.72 4.75 22.91
CA SER A 196 -5.83 5.41 23.84
C SER A 196 -6.59 5.92 25.07
N ARG A 197 -6.10 5.55 26.25
CA ARG A 197 -6.61 6.04 27.57
C ARG A 197 -5.91 7.32 28.02
N ASP A 198 -4.91 7.76 27.28
CA ASP A 198 -4.19 9.01 27.56
C ASP A 198 -5.02 10.18 26.99
N ASP A 199 -5.63 10.95 27.90
CA ASP A 199 -6.50 12.07 27.53
C ASP A 199 -5.72 13.24 26.92
N THR A 200 -4.42 13.31 27.12
CA THR A 200 -3.55 14.34 26.53
C THR A 200 -3.21 14.01 25.07
N SER A 201 -3.28 12.74 24.68
CA SER A 201 -3.02 12.31 23.33
C SER A 201 -4.21 12.56 22.39
N PRO A 202 -4.01 13.25 21.26
CA PRO A 202 -5.07 13.44 20.29
C PRO A 202 -5.39 12.17 19.50
N TYR A 203 -4.51 11.17 19.52
CA TYR A 203 -4.61 9.97 18.70
C TYR A 203 -5.58 8.95 19.27
N LEU A 204 -6.30 8.29 18.37
CA LEU A 204 -7.27 7.25 18.74
C LEU A 204 -6.55 6.01 19.29
N PHE A 205 -5.38 5.66 18.73
CA PHE A 205 -4.57 4.52 19.15
C PHE A 205 -3.23 5.00 19.73
N PRO A 206 -2.67 4.35 20.76
CA PRO A 206 -1.38 4.70 21.34
C PRO A 206 -0.21 4.17 20.49
N LEU A 207 -0.18 4.57 19.21
CA LEU A 207 0.85 4.19 18.24
C LEU A 207 1.83 5.32 17.95
N LEU A 208 1.38 6.56 18.12
CA LEU A 208 2.21 7.77 18.01
C LEU A 208 2.17 8.54 19.34
N LYS A 209 3.29 9.19 19.64
CA LYS A 209 3.44 10.13 20.78
C LYS A 209 3.71 11.55 20.27
N SER A 210 4.45 11.64 19.16
CA SER A 210 4.86 12.92 18.57
C SER A 210 3.76 13.52 17.70
N GLY A 211 3.77 14.85 17.55
CA GLY A 211 2.81 15.58 16.72
C GLY A 211 2.88 15.20 15.24
N GLU A 212 1.74 15.14 14.59
CA GLU A 212 1.64 14.89 13.14
C GLU A 212 2.46 15.92 12.35
N GLY A 213 3.10 15.48 11.25
CA GLY A 213 3.95 16.33 10.44
C GLY A 213 5.41 16.43 10.92
N THR A 214 5.75 15.83 12.07
CA THR A 214 7.12 15.77 12.56
C THR A 214 7.89 14.55 12.05
N LYS A 215 9.21 14.65 12.04
CA LYS A 215 10.10 13.55 11.70
C LYS A 215 10.01 12.41 12.73
N GLU A 216 9.77 12.75 13.97
CA GLU A 216 9.59 11.85 15.11
C GLU A 216 8.35 11.00 14.91
N ALA A 217 7.19 11.60 14.62
CA ALA A 217 5.94 10.89 14.33
C ALA A 217 6.10 9.95 13.11
N TYR A 218 6.85 10.37 12.09
CA TYR A 218 7.14 9.51 10.95
C TYR A 218 8.01 8.30 11.34
N ARG A 219 9.00 8.46 12.21
CA ARG A 219 9.83 7.36 12.72
C ARG A 219 9.02 6.39 13.58
N GLU A 220 8.16 6.92 14.46
CA GLU A 220 7.25 6.13 15.30
C GLU A 220 6.30 5.29 14.41
N TYR A 221 5.69 5.92 13.39
CA TYR A 221 4.87 5.23 12.40
C TYR A 221 5.65 4.10 11.71
N GLN A 222 6.88 4.36 11.24
CA GLN A 222 7.69 3.33 10.59
C GLN A 222 8.05 2.18 11.54
N SER A 223 8.33 2.47 12.80
CA SER A 223 8.59 1.47 13.82
C SER A 223 7.35 0.63 14.09
N ALA A 224 6.20 1.28 14.27
CA ALA A 224 4.91 0.60 14.46
C ALA A 224 4.56 -0.31 13.27
N LEU A 225 4.76 0.16 12.03
CA LEU A 225 4.52 -0.63 10.82
C LEU A 225 5.43 -1.86 10.73
N ARG A 226 6.74 -1.70 11.06
CA ARG A 226 7.67 -2.84 11.06
C ARG A 226 7.28 -3.89 12.10
N SER A 227 7.01 -3.45 13.34
CA SER A 227 6.56 -4.34 14.42
C SER A 227 5.25 -5.05 14.05
N PHE A 228 4.28 -4.31 13.52
CA PHE A 228 2.99 -4.85 13.10
C PHE A 228 3.16 -5.93 12.02
N ASN A 229 3.94 -5.65 10.96
CA ASN A 229 4.18 -6.64 9.90
C ASN A 229 4.97 -7.85 10.39
N GLN A 230 5.90 -7.68 11.33
CA GLN A 230 6.62 -8.80 11.94
C GLN A 230 5.67 -9.70 12.74
N GLN A 231 4.79 -9.15 13.55
CA GLN A 231 3.80 -9.91 14.31
C GLN A 231 2.79 -10.60 13.38
N LEU A 232 2.38 -9.95 12.28
CA LEU A 232 1.51 -10.56 11.28
C LEU A 232 2.20 -11.71 10.53
N MET A 233 3.49 -11.59 10.24
CA MET A 233 4.25 -12.68 9.63
C MET A 233 4.27 -13.92 10.54
N LEU A 234 4.62 -13.73 11.81
CA LEU A 234 4.61 -14.81 12.81
C LEU A 234 3.20 -15.42 13.00
N LEU A 235 2.16 -14.58 12.99
CA LEU A 235 0.78 -15.04 13.04
C LEU A 235 0.42 -15.90 11.82
N GLY A 236 0.85 -15.49 10.62
CA GLY A 236 0.62 -16.26 9.39
C GLY A 236 1.27 -17.63 9.42
N GLU A 237 2.51 -17.70 9.93
CA GLU A 237 3.21 -18.97 10.15
C GLU A 237 2.48 -19.84 11.20
N TRP A 238 2.09 -19.25 12.32
CA TRP A 238 1.38 -19.94 13.41
C TRP A 238 0.03 -20.50 12.98
N LEU A 239 -0.73 -19.78 12.12
CA LEU A 239 -2.00 -20.19 11.56
C LEU A 239 -1.85 -21.12 10.33
N ALA A 240 -0.63 -21.41 9.90
CA ALA A 240 -0.33 -22.13 8.66
C ALA A 240 -1.14 -21.57 7.46
N LEU A 241 -1.04 -20.26 7.24
CA LEU A 241 -1.66 -19.60 6.11
C LEU A 241 -0.90 -19.88 4.82
N ASN A 242 -1.61 -19.99 3.71
CA ASN A 242 -1.00 -20.23 2.40
C ASN A 242 -0.29 -18.97 1.87
N ASP A 243 -0.85 -17.79 2.14
CA ASP A 243 -0.32 -16.51 1.68
C ASP A 243 0.33 -15.74 2.84
N ARG A 244 1.37 -14.96 2.53
CA ARG A 244 2.06 -14.13 3.52
C ARG A 244 1.14 -13.02 4.05
N LEU A 245 0.92 -13.02 5.37
CA LEU A 245 0.15 -11.98 6.05
C LEU A 245 0.97 -10.69 6.22
N SER A 246 0.36 -9.56 5.91
CA SER A 246 0.96 -8.23 6.06
C SER A 246 -0.12 -7.16 6.24
N SER A 247 0.26 -5.96 6.67
CA SER A 247 -0.65 -4.82 6.81
C SER A 247 -1.44 -4.49 5.53
N TYR A 248 -0.87 -4.80 4.37
CA TYR A 248 -1.52 -4.54 3.08
C TYR A 248 -2.53 -5.63 2.69
N THR A 249 -2.38 -6.83 3.27
CA THR A 249 -3.24 -8.00 3.01
C THR A 249 -4.69 -7.72 3.39
N ALA A 250 -4.97 -7.03 4.52
CA ALA A 250 -6.33 -6.67 4.93
C ALA A 250 -7.10 -5.93 3.82
N ARG A 251 -6.44 -4.96 3.18
CA ARG A 251 -7.03 -4.15 2.12
C ARG A 251 -7.24 -4.95 0.83
N HIS A 252 -6.28 -5.79 0.45
CA HIS A 252 -6.43 -6.69 -0.71
C HIS A 252 -7.54 -7.71 -0.48
N THR A 253 -7.62 -8.28 0.71
CA THR A 253 -8.65 -9.27 1.06
C THR A 253 -10.03 -8.63 1.02
N TRP A 254 -10.22 -7.46 1.64
CA TRP A 254 -11.51 -6.77 1.61
C TRP A 254 -11.98 -6.48 0.18
N ALA A 255 -11.09 -5.94 -0.67
CA ALA A 255 -11.42 -5.63 -2.06
C ALA A 255 -11.77 -6.88 -2.87
N THR A 256 -10.98 -7.95 -2.74
CA THR A 256 -11.20 -9.21 -3.45
C THR A 256 -12.47 -9.90 -2.95
N THR A 257 -12.71 -9.94 -1.64
CA THR A 257 -13.95 -10.50 -1.08
C THR A 257 -15.17 -9.73 -1.58
N ALA A 258 -15.14 -8.39 -1.54
CA ALA A 258 -16.23 -7.57 -2.07
C ALA A 258 -16.50 -7.87 -3.56
N TYR A 259 -15.43 -8.02 -4.37
CA TYR A 259 -15.54 -8.38 -5.78
C TYR A 259 -16.13 -9.78 -5.99
N HIS A 260 -15.71 -10.77 -5.18
CA HIS A 260 -16.26 -12.12 -5.24
C HIS A 260 -17.72 -12.20 -4.72
N CYS A 261 -18.13 -11.25 -3.86
CA CYS A 261 -19.53 -11.03 -3.50
C CYS A 261 -20.32 -10.24 -4.56
N GLU A 262 -19.75 -10.07 -5.75
CA GLU A 262 -20.40 -9.42 -6.91
C GLU A 262 -20.70 -7.92 -6.69
N ILE A 263 -20.03 -7.28 -5.72
CA ILE A 263 -20.12 -5.84 -5.53
C ILE A 263 -19.43 -5.14 -6.71
N HIS A 264 -20.14 -4.18 -7.30
CA HIS A 264 -19.64 -3.46 -8.47
C HIS A 264 -18.29 -2.79 -8.22
N PRO A 265 -17.27 -2.93 -9.11
CA PRO A 265 -15.93 -2.36 -8.90
C PRO A 265 -15.91 -0.86 -8.63
N GLY A 266 -16.87 -0.10 -9.15
CA GLY A 266 -17.08 1.32 -8.85
C GLY A 266 -17.35 1.56 -7.37
N ILE A 267 -18.25 0.77 -6.75
CA ILE A 267 -18.57 0.85 -5.32
C ILE A 267 -17.33 0.50 -4.48
N ILE A 268 -16.61 -0.55 -4.88
CA ILE A 268 -15.35 -0.93 -4.22
C ILE A 268 -14.33 0.21 -4.31
N SER A 269 -14.19 0.83 -5.49
CA SER A 269 -13.30 1.97 -5.73
C SER A 269 -13.62 3.15 -4.83
N GLU A 270 -14.89 3.51 -4.71
CA GLU A 270 -15.34 4.58 -3.83
C GLU A 270 -15.12 4.26 -2.37
N ALA A 271 -15.54 3.09 -1.91
CA ALA A 271 -15.36 2.63 -0.53
C ALA A 271 -13.89 2.63 -0.09
N MET A 272 -12.98 2.34 -1.01
CA MET A 272 -11.53 2.37 -0.79
C MET A 272 -10.93 3.76 -1.04
N GLY A 273 -11.67 4.72 -1.58
CA GLY A 273 -11.19 6.06 -1.94
C GLY A 273 -10.13 6.05 -3.03
N HIS A 274 -10.24 5.18 -4.03
CA HIS A 274 -9.36 5.18 -5.19
C HIS A 274 -9.70 6.32 -6.15
N SER A 275 -8.72 6.74 -6.95
CA SER A 275 -8.90 7.78 -7.97
C SER A 275 -9.56 7.26 -9.24
N SER A 276 -9.52 5.94 -9.47
CA SER A 276 -10.13 5.28 -10.63
C SER A 276 -10.39 3.79 -10.33
N ILE A 277 -11.28 3.18 -11.12
CA ILE A 277 -11.56 1.74 -11.08
C ILE A 277 -10.32 0.93 -11.42
N THR A 278 -9.50 1.38 -12.37
CA THR A 278 -8.24 0.73 -12.76
C THR A 278 -7.28 0.53 -11.57
N VAL A 279 -7.24 1.49 -10.63
CA VAL A 279 -6.48 1.31 -9.38
C VAL A 279 -7.09 0.18 -8.55
N THR A 280 -8.41 0.03 -8.53
CA THR A 280 -9.09 -1.04 -7.77
C THR A 280 -8.78 -2.42 -8.36
N GLU A 281 -8.78 -2.56 -9.67
CA GLU A 281 -8.48 -3.81 -10.38
C GLU A 281 -7.11 -4.39 -10.02
N THR A 282 -6.15 -3.55 -9.65
CA THR A 282 -4.83 -4.02 -9.17
C THR A 282 -4.92 -4.84 -7.88
N TYR A 283 -5.98 -4.70 -7.11
CA TYR A 283 -6.23 -5.42 -5.85
C TYR A 283 -6.97 -6.74 -6.04
N LEU A 284 -7.80 -6.85 -7.09
CA LEU A 284 -8.74 -7.94 -7.26
C LEU A 284 -8.04 -9.23 -7.72
N LYS A 285 -8.31 -10.34 -7.05
CA LYS A 285 -8.00 -11.68 -7.59
C LYS A 285 -9.06 -12.06 -8.62
N PRO A 286 -8.69 -12.76 -9.71
CA PRO A 286 -9.66 -13.29 -10.69
C PRO A 286 -10.70 -14.19 -10.02
N PHE A 287 -11.86 -14.31 -10.66
CA PHE A 287 -12.83 -15.34 -10.30
C PHE A 287 -12.23 -16.73 -10.52
N ARG A 288 -12.69 -17.72 -9.72
CA ARG A 288 -12.40 -19.14 -9.96
C ARG A 288 -13.12 -19.60 -11.23
N SER A 289 -12.53 -20.52 -11.99
CA SER A 289 -13.10 -21.05 -13.24
C SER A 289 -14.56 -21.50 -13.06
N ARG A 290 -14.88 -22.19 -11.97
CA ARG A 290 -16.25 -22.60 -11.65
C ARG A 290 -17.26 -21.44 -11.70
N LYS A 291 -16.92 -20.26 -11.15
CA LYS A 291 -17.83 -19.10 -11.16
C LYS A 291 -18.05 -18.55 -12.56
N ILE A 292 -17.01 -18.61 -13.40
CA ILE A 292 -17.09 -18.24 -14.82
C ILE A 292 -18.01 -19.20 -15.56
N ASP A 293 -17.90 -20.51 -15.29
CA ASP A 293 -18.73 -21.56 -15.91
C ASP A 293 -20.20 -21.44 -15.47
N GLU A 294 -20.44 -21.14 -14.18
CA GLU A 294 -21.78 -20.87 -13.65
C GLU A 294 -22.42 -19.66 -14.35
N ALA A 295 -21.66 -18.54 -14.48
CA ALA A 295 -22.13 -17.35 -15.21
C ALA A 295 -22.42 -17.66 -16.68
N ASN A 296 -21.56 -18.41 -17.36
CA ASN A 296 -21.80 -18.83 -18.74
C ASN A 296 -23.07 -19.69 -18.88
N THR A 297 -23.29 -20.61 -17.93
CA THR A 297 -24.50 -21.46 -17.91
C THR A 297 -25.76 -20.60 -17.76
N GLN A 298 -25.73 -19.57 -16.90
CA GLN A 298 -26.85 -18.63 -16.74
C GLN A 298 -27.15 -17.86 -18.05
N ILE A 299 -26.09 -17.38 -18.73
CA ILE A 299 -26.22 -16.67 -20.01
C ILE A 299 -26.89 -17.57 -21.04
N ILE A 300 -26.38 -18.82 -21.17
CA ILE A 300 -26.94 -19.79 -22.12
C ILE A 300 -28.42 -20.09 -21.80
N SER A 301 -28.75 -20.29 -20.55
CA SER A 301 -30.12 -20.54 -20.11
C SER A 301 -31.03 -19.34 -20.42
N TYR A 302 -30.57 -18.11 -20.15
CA TYR A 302 -31.34 -16.90 -20.47
C TYR A 302 -31.65 -16.81 -21.99
N VAL A 303 -30.66 -17.04 -22.85
CA VAL A 303 -30.85 -17.01 -24.31
C VAL A 303 -31.82 -18.09 -24.76
N LYS A 304 -31.70 -19.35 -24.26
CA LYS A 304 -32.60 -20.45 -24.61
C LYS A 304 -34.05 -20.15 -24.22
N HIS A 305 -34.29 -19.58 -23.05
CA HIS A 305 -35.66 -19.23 -22.63
C HIS A 305 -36.21 -18.05 -23.45
N SER A 306 -35.37 -17.09 -23.83
CA SER A 306 -35.80 -15.97 -24.69
C SER A 306 -36.14 -16.41 -26.11
N VAL A 307 -35.53 -17.47 -26.63
CA VAL A 307 -35.85 -18.02 -27.96
C VAL A 307 -37.13 -18.88 -27.96
N ILE A 308 -37.40 -19.60 -26.84
CA ILE A 308 -38.60 -20.44 -26.71
C ILE A 308 -39.85 -19.60 -26.49
N GLY A 309 -39.74 -18.40 -25.84
CA GLY A 309 -40.85 -17.47 -25.63
C GLY A 309 -41.34 -16.71 -26.86
N ILE A 310 -40.72 -16.88 -28.03
CA ILE A 310 -41.12 -16.29 -29.31
C ILE A 310 -41.98 -17.27 -30.14
N SER A 311 -42.16 -18.50 -29.66
CA SER A 311 -42.88 -19.56 -30.37
C SER A 311 -44.22 -19.95 -29.72
N ALA A 312 -44.89 -18.96 -29.05
CA ALA A 312 -46.22 -19.14 -28.47
C ALA A 312 -47.16 -18.01 -28.90
#